data_a11b8189e4c1b7c7b9022103fe1f2616
#
_entry.id   a11b8189e4c1b7c7b9022103fe1f2616
#
_cell.length_a   1.000
_cell.length_b   1.000
_cell.length_c   1.000
_cell.angle_alpha   90.00
_cell.angle_beta   90.00
_cell.angle_gamma   90.00
#
_symmetry.space_group_name_H-M   'P 1'
#
loop_
_entity.id
_entity.type
_entity.pdbx_description
1 polymer ?
#
loop_
_entity_poly.entity_id
_entity_poly.type
_entity_poly.pdbx_seq_one_letter_code
_entity_poly.pdbx_strand_id
1 'polypeptide(L)' 'MNQSTDELVKKLRKESTEYKNKAKKIAEFLTSGQRVWQYQYDMLRYQREMLITLANVIDLRIDDIERNGGMTLNG' A
#
# COMPACT_ATOMS: atom_id res chain seq x y z
N MET A 1 -11.11 -18.66 9.74
CA MET A 1 -11.45 -18.07 8.43
C MET A 1 -11.57 -19.17 7.40
N ASN A 2 -12.40 -18.95 6.38
CA ASN A 2 -12.50 -19.91 5.29
C ASN A 2 -11.41 -19.67 4.27
N GLN A 3 -11.26 -20.59 3.33
CA GLN A 3 -10.20 -20.53 2.33
C GLN A 3 -10.24 -19.25 1.47
N SER A 4 -11.43 -18.82 1.09
CA SER A 4 -11.61 -17.62 0.29
C SER A 4 -11.13 -16.36 1.03
N THR A 5 -11.41 -16.29 2.33
CA THR A 5 -10.97 -15.17 3.15
C THR A 5 -9.44 -15.18 3.28
N ASP A 6 -8.85 -16.35 3.46
CA ASP A 6 -7.39 -16.47 3.54
C ASP A 6 -6.72 -16.05 2.24
N GLU A 7 -7.30 -16.41 1.10
CA GLU A 7 -6.79 -15.99 -0.20
C GLU A 7 -6.90 -14.48 -0.40
N LEU A 8 -8.00 -13.89 0.04
CA LEU A 8 -8.18 -12.44 -0.02
C LEU A 8 -7.13 -11.73 0.82
N VAL A 9 -6.89 -12.18 2.04
CA VAL A 9 -5.88 -11.59 2.93
C VAL A 9 -4.50 -11.70 2.29
N LYS A 10 -4.17 -12.85 1.69
CA LYS A 10 -2.91 -13.01 0.97
C LYS A 10 -2.73 -11.99 -0.13
N LYS A 11 -3.77 -11.78 -0.95
CA LYS A 11 -3.74 -10.80 -2.04
C LYS A 11 -3.53 -9.40 -1.50
N LEU A 12 -4.26 -9.05 -0.45
CA LEU A 12 -4.15 -7.73 0.15
C LEU A 12 -2.76 -7.47 0.74
N ARG A 13 -2.18 -8.48 1.39
CA ARG A 13 -0.81 -8.36 1.92
C ARG A 13 0.19 -8.14 0.81
N LYS A 14 0.03 -8.85 -0.30
CA LYS A 14 0.90 -8.69 -1.47
C LYS A 14 0.79 -7.27 -2.04
N GLU A 15 -0.43 -6.78 -2.21
CA GLU A 15 -0.65 -5.41 -2.71
C GLU A 15 -0.04 -4.37 -1.78
N SER A 16 -0.26 -4.50 -0.48
CA SER A 16 0.31 -3.57 0.50
C SER A 16 1.84 -3.55 0.40
N THR A 17 2.47 -4.72 0.33
CA THR A 17 3.91 -4.84 0.20
C THR A 17 4.41 -4.19 -1.09
N GLU A 18 3.71 -4.41 -2.20
CA GLU A 18 4.08 -3.82 -3.48
C GLU A 18 4.03 -2.29 -3.44
N TYR A 19 2.98 -1.73 -2.82
CA TYR A 19 2.87 -0.27 -2.69
C TYR A 19 3.97 0.29 -1.78
N LYS A 20 4.29 -0.39 -0.69
CA LYS A 20 5.38 0.02 0.21
C LYS A 20 6.72 0.00 -0.51
N ASN A 21 6.97 -1.03 -1.32
CA ASN A 21 8.20 -1.14 -2.09
C ASN A 21 8.32 -0.05 -3.15
N LYS A 22 7.22 0.27 -3.82
CA LYS A 22 7.20 1.36 -4.80
C LYS A 22 7.48 2.71 -4.12
N ALA A 23 6.87 2.95 -2.96
CA ALA A 23 7.10 4.17 -2.21
C ALA A 23 8.55 4.28 -1.76
N LYS A 24 9.15 3.17 -1.35
CA LYS A 24 10.56 3.11 -0.95
C LYS A 24 11.48 3.45 -2.12
N LYS A 25 11.20 2.92 -3.30
CA LYS A 25 11.99 3.21 -4.50
C LYS A 25 11.92 4.67 -4.87
N ILE A 26 10.75 5.28 -4.74
CA ILE A 26 10.62 6.72 -5.00
C ILE A 26 11.46 7.52 -3.99
N ALA A 27 11.38 7.17 -2.71
CA ALA A 27 12.17 7.84 -1.68
C ALA A 27 13.68 7.72 -1.96
N GLU A 28 14.14 6.54 -2.36
CA GLU A 28 15.53 6.30 -2.71
C GLU A 28 15.94 7.15 -3.91
N PHE A 29 15.09 7.23 -4.93
CA PHE A 29 15.35 8.07 -6.09
C PHE A 29 15.45 9.54 -5.72
N LEU A 30 14.53 10.05 -4.89
CA LEU A 30 14.49 11.45 -4.50
C LEU A 30 15.72 11.87 -3.67
N THR A 31 16.35 10.91 -2.99
CA THR A 31 17.52 11.17 -2.17
C THR A 31 18.84 10.75 -2.83
N SER A 32 18.79 10.29 -4.09
CA SER A 32 19.96 9.76 -4.80
C SER A 32 20.86 10.83 -5.39
N GLY A 33 20.43 12.09 -5.38
CA GLY A 33 21.17 13.16 -6.01
C GLY A 33 20.90 13.30 -7.50
N GLN A 34 19.99 12.52 -8.04
CA GLN A 34 19.58 12.66 -9.43
C GLN A 34 18.88 13.99 -9.65
N ARG A 35 19.15 14.62 -10.78
CA ARG A 35 18.46 15.86 -11.12
C ARG A 35 17.12 15.57 -11.75
N VAL A 36 16.09 16.20 -11.19
CA VAL A 36 14.74 16.17 -11.78
C VAL A 36 14.19 17.58 -11.74
N TRP A 37 13.25 17.85 -12.64
CA TRP A 37 12.54 19.12 -12.63
C TRP A 37 11.74 19.22 -11.35
N GLN A 38 11.58 20.44 -10.84
CA GLN A 38 10.87 20.69 -9.59
C GLN A 38 9.45 20.08 -9.63
N TYR A 39 8.76 20.24 -10.75
CA TYR A 39 7.42 19.67 -10.90
C TYR A 39 7.44 18.14 -10.74
N GLN A 40 8.42 17.47 -11.38
CA GLN A 40 8.54 16.01 -11.25
C GLN A 40 8.88 15.60 -9.81
N TYR A 41 9.75 16.37 -9.17
CA TYR A 41 10.09 16.11 -7.77
C TYR A 41 8.84 16.16 -6.89
N ASP A 42 8.03 17.22 -7.08
CA ASP A 42 6.80 17.38 -6.30
C ASP A 42 5.80 16.27 -6.58
N MET A 43 5.64 15.89 -7.85
CA MET A 43 4.70 14.82 -8.22
C MET A 43 5.16 13.48 -7.67
N LEU A 44 6.46 13.19 -7.68
CA LEU A 44 6.99 11.96 -7.10
C LEU A 44 6.78 11.91 -5.58
N ARG A 45 6.92 13.04 -4.90
CA ARG A 45 6.62 13.12 -3.47
C ARG A 45 5.16 12.80 -3.19
N TYR A 46 4.24 13.37 -3.96
CA TYR A 46 2.81 13.08 -3.81
C TYR A 46 2.52 11.62 -4.11
N GLN A 47 3.11 11.08 -5.16
CA GLN A 47 2.91 9.69 -5.53
C GLN A 47 3.35 8.76 -4.39
N ARG A 48 4.50 9.05 -3.79
CA ARG A 48 4.99 8.29 -2.64
C ARG A 48 3.99 8.33 -1.48
N GLU A 49 3.48 9.52 -1.16
CA GLU A 49 2.51 9.69 -0.08
C GLU A 49 1.23 8.92 -0.36
N MET A 50 0.75 8.94 -1.60
CA MET A 50 -0.45 8.21 -2.00
C MET A 50 -0.23 6.70 -1.90
N LEU A 51 0.93 6.21 -2.28
CA LEU A 51 1.25 4.78 -2.17
C LEU A 51 1.27 4.33 -0.71
N ILE A 52 1.83 5.15 0.17
CA ILE A 52 1.85 4.86 1.61
C ILE A 52 0.42 4.85 2.16
N THR A 53 -0.40 5.81 1.75
CA THR A 53 -1.79 5.88 2.19
C THR A 53 -2.58 4.66 1.73
N LEU A 54 -2.39 4.25 0.47
CA LEU A 54 -3.03 3.05 -0.05
C LEU A 54 -2.63 1.81 0.74
N ALA A 55 -1.33 1.67 1.02
CA ALA A 55 -0.85 0.53 1.80
C ALA A 55 -1.47 0.53 3.20
N ASN A 56 -1.57 1.70 3.82
CA ASN A 56 -2.18 1.81 5.15
C ASN A 56 -3.66 1.41 5.14
N VAL A 57 -4.40 1.85 4.12
CA VAL A 57 -5.82 1.48 3.98
C VAL A 57 -5.94 -0.03 3.81
N ILE A 58 -5.09 -0.63 2.99
CA ILE A 58 -5.10 -2.08 2.79
C ILE A 58 -4.78 -2.81 4.09
N ASP A 59 -3.79 -2.33 4.83
CA ASP A 59 -3.43 -2.93 6.12
C ASP A 59 -4.58 -2.86 7.12
N LEU A 60 -5.32 -1.75 7.14
CA LEU A 60 -6.50 -1.60 7.98
C LEU A 60 -7.62 -2.56 7.56
N ARG A 61 -7.78 -2.78 6.25
CA ARG A 61 -8.74 -3.77 5.75
C ARG A 61 -8.37 -5.18 6.19
N ILE A 62 -7.08 -5.52 6.10
CA ILE A 62 -6.59 -6.82 6.56
C ILE A 62 -6.90 -7.00 8.03
N ASP A 63 -6.58 -5.99 8.83
CA ASP A 63 -6.81 -6.03 10.27
C ASP A 63 -8.28 -6.28 10.59
N ASP A 64 -9.18 -5.56 9.89
CA ASP A 64 -10.61 -5.74 10.08
C ASP A 64 -11.06 -7.14 9.72
N ILE A 65 -10.61 -7.66 8.58
CA ILE A 65 -10.97 -9.00 8.13
C ILE A 65 -10.50 -10.05 9.15
N GLU A 66 -9.27 -9.91 9.63
CA GLU A 66 -8.71 -10.88 10.57
C GLU A 66 -9.38 -10.82 11.93
N ARG A 67 -9.78 -9.64 12.39
CA ARG A 67 -10.49 -9.50 13.66
C ARG A 67 -11.89 -10.03 13.60
N ASN A 68 -12.55 -9.83 12.49
CA ASN A 68 -13.98 -10.19 12.36
C ASN A 68 -14.20 -11.56 11.74
N GLY A 69 -13.12 -12.29 11.47
CA GLY A 69 -13.20 -13.66 10.97
C GLY A 69 -13.65 -13.79 9.54
N GLY A 70 -13.73 -12.67 8.81
CA GLY A 70 -14.09 -12.69 7.41
C GLY A 70 -14.72 -11.39 6.99
N MET A 71 -14.71 -11.16 5.69
CA MET A 71 -15.29 -9.96 5.12
C MET A 71 -16.74 -10.23 4.77
N THR A 72 -17.66 -9.57 5.47
CA THR A 72 -19.06 -9.60 5.12
C THR A 72 -19.56 -8.17 4.95
N LEU A 73 -20.40 -7.96 3.96
CA LEU A 73 -20.98 -6.65 3.71
C LEU A 73 -22.32 -6.46 4.40
N ASN A 74 -22.86 -7.50 4.97
CA ASN A 74 -24.18 -7.47 5.58
C ASN A 74 -24.15 -7.60 7.10
N GLY A 75 -23.08 -7.29 7.65
CA GLY A 75 -22.92 -7.26 9.10
C GLY A 75 -22.76 -8.59 9.72
#